data_41c9001e48644b336997ead45331fc85
#
_entry.id   41c9001e48644b336997ead45331fc85
#
_cell.length_a   1.000
_cell.length_b   1.000
_cell.length_c   1.000
_cell.angle_alpha   90.00
_cell.angle_beta   90.00
_cell.angle_gamma   90.00
#
_symmetry.space_group_name_H-M   'P 1'
#
loop_
_entity.id
_entity.type
_entity.pdbx_description
1 polymer ?
#
loop_
_entity_poly.entity_id
_entity_poly.type
_entity_poly.pdbx_seq_one_letter_code
_entity_poly.pdbx_strand_id
1 'polypeptide(L)'
;LFTSLFGNRNKVTDFMTEEQLQSPGRLILKNFLHNRLGMIGLIVFLLIFLLVMIGPKFYTLDLSYQDNTQLNVPPGMNMMSIPDGMKHKVADISPGTTYGVGADTDGNVYIWGYTKITDTIDLKNIPEEVQNAKIVNVAAGYDHIVALDENGAIYVWGNRRLGQDMLPDKLQMAAAYGKNLGIKQIEASNQFSAAVTEDGELFLWGNGNQADIKIKKEYQGNIEKVALTARAYIALTKDGAVVYAGFQKDNALVRIPDGLDSGVVDIAASSNAVAAVKEDGTVVVWGTCTNGENNIPAFESKPVELYGGRYHFTALMDDGEVISWGDNTHGQASVPASFNDKEIVTVYAGFYQNYAVTVDGDVEA
;
A
#
# COMPACT_ATOMS: atom_id res chain seq x y z
N LEU A 1 58.00 9.92 64.67
CA LEU A 1 56.64 10.33 64.35
C LEU A 1 56.51 11.74 63.71
N PHE A 2 57.66 12.42 63.44
CA PHE A 2 57.66 13.75 62.85
C PHE A 2 58.20 13.83 61.41
N THR A 3 58.61 12.71 60.82
CA THR A 3 59.22 12.73 59.48
C THR A 3 58.26 12.38 58.30
N SER A 4 56.99 12.08 58.60
CA SER A 4 55.99 11.74 57.55
C SER A 4 55.16 12.93 57.08
N LEU A 5 55.25 14.11 57.72
CA LEU A 5 54.48 15.30 57.40
C LEU A 5 55.09 16.23 56.35
N PHE A 6 56.34 16.04 56.00
CA PHE A 6 57.07 16.88 55.03
C PHE A 6 57.45 16.17 53.69
N GLY A 7 57.07 14.95 53.49
CA GLY A 7 57.46 14.16 52.34
C GLY A 7 56.81 14.51 51.02
N ASN A 8 55.97 15.52 50.90
CA ASN A 8 55.20 15.78 49.69
C ASN A 8 55.31 17.23 49.11
N ARG A 9 56.24 18.02 49.67
CA ARG A 9 56.45 19.41 49.12
C ARG A 9 56.99 19.41 47.71
N ASN A 10 57.83 18.48 47.34
CA ASN A 10 58.42 18.42 45.99
C ASN A 10 57.38 17.99 44.92
N LYS A 11 56.43 17.17 45.28
CA LYS A 11 55.36 16.81 44.33
C LYS A 11 54.37 17.94 44.05
N VAL A 12 54.08 18.77 45.06
CA VAL A 12 53.19 19.93 44.91
C VAL A 12 53.87 21.07 44.14
N THR A 13 55.18 21.29 44.36
CA THR A 13 55.97 22.28 43.63
C THR A 13 56.20 21.84 42.17
N ASP A 14 56.42 20.56 41.87
CA ASP A 14 56.52 20.05 40.52
C ASP A 14 55.21 20.19 39.75
N PHE A 15 54.08 19.90 40.40
CA PHE A 15 52.76 20.07 39.82
C PHE A 15 52.45 21.54 39.48
N MET A 16 52.73 22.46 40.41
CA MET A 16 52.57 23.91 40.21
C MET A 16 53.47 24.46 39.11
N THR A 17 54.67 23.92 38.98
CA THR A 17 55.65 24.33 37.94
C THR A 17 55.26 23.78 36.59
N GLU A 18 54.71 22.58 36.52
CA GLU A 18 54.19 21.96 35.30
C GLU A 18 52.94 22.68 34.76
N GLU A 19 52.07 23.14 35.66
CA GLU A 19 50.93 24.00 35.29
C GLU A 19 51.32 25.36 34.71
N GLN A 20 52.36 25.97 35.24
CA GLN A 20 52.84 27.26 34.73
C GLN A 20 53.55 27.17 33.36
N LEU A 21 54.07 26.02 32.98
CA LEU A 21 54.76 25.78 31.71
C LEU A 21 53.84 25.27 30.58
N GLN A 22 52.62 24.87 30.88
CA GLN A 22 51.67 24.42 29.88
C GLN A 22 50.80 25.60 29.39
N SER A 23 50.60 25.69 28.07
CA SER A 23 49.65 26.68 27.56
C SER A 23 48.25 26.39 28.10
N PRO A 24 47.42 27.41 28.43
CA PRO A 24 46.09 27.24 28.99
C PRO A 24 45.22 26.26 28.18
N GLY A 25 45.36 26.25 26.85
CA GLY A 25 44.63 25.32 25.99
C GLY A 25 45.01 23.86 26.17
N ARG A 26 46.29 23.55 26.42
CA ARG A 26 46.75 22.17 26.69
C ARG A 26 46.22 21.67 28.03
N LEU A 27 46.17 22.51 29.04
CA LEU A 27 45.64 22.16 30.36
C LEU A 27 44.15 21.86 30.28
N ILE A 28 43.38 22.70 29.61
CA ILE A 28 41.94 22.51 29.39
C ILE A 28 41.69 21.18 28.64
N LEU A 29 42.41 20.92 27.56
CA LEU A 29 42.27 19.70 26.78
C LEU A 29 42.62 18.44 27.60
N LYS A 30 43.73 18.49 28.40
CA LYS A 30 44.12 17.38 29.25
C LYS A 30 43.09 17.09 30.32
N ASN A 31 42.53 18.13 30.98
CA ASN A 31 41.49 18.00 31.98
C ASN A 31 40.17 17.47 31.39
N PHE A 32 39.81 17.94 30.18
CA PHE A 32 38.65 17.46 29.46
C PHE A 32 38.76 15.97 29.09
N LEU A 33 39.90 15.54 28.55
CA LEU A 33 40.15 14.13 28.17
C LEU A 33 40.15 13.17 29.37
N HIS A 34 40.47 13.68 30.59
CA HIS A 34 40.36 12.89 31.83
C HIS A 34 38.99 12.91 32.46
N ASN A 35 38.10 13.76 31.98
CA ASN A 35 36.70 13.78 32.44
C ASN A 35 35.88 12.73 31.69
N ARG A 36 35.57 11.61 32.36
CA ARG A 36 34.82 10.50 31.77
C ARG A 36 33.44 10.93 31.23
N LEU A 37 32.73 11.79 31.96
CA LEU A 37 31.43 12.29 31.54
C LEU A 37 31.52 13.20 30.30
N GLY A 38 32.55 14.09 30.27
CA GLY A 38 32.84 14.94 29.12
C GLY A 38 33.23 14.13 27.88
N MET A 39 34.01 13.07 28.05
CA MET A 39 34.38 12.19 26.94
C MET A 39 33.20 11.39 26.40
N ILE A 40 32.34 10.89 27.29
CA ILE A 40 31.08 10.21 26.84
C ILE A 40 30.22 11.20 26.03
N GLY A 41 30.05 12.43 26.56
CA GLY A 41 29.29 13.47 25.85
C GLY A 41 29.87 13.81 24.48
N LEU A 42 31.20 13.91 24.38
CA LEU A 42 31.87 14.14 23.10
C LEU A 42 31.67 12.99 22.10
N ILE A 43 31.78 11.76 22.57
CA ILE A 43 31.59 10.57 21.71
C ILE A 43 30.15 10.53 21.18
N VAL A 44 29.16 10.73 22.07
CA VAL A 44 27.74 10.79 21.67
C VAL A 44 27.48 11.92 20.68
N PHE A 45 28.05 13.11 20.94
CA PHE A 45 27.95 14.24 20.00
C PHE A 45 28.52 13.90 18.63
N LEU A 46 29.72 13.31 18.59
CA LEU A 46 30.37 12.93 17.33
C LEU A 46 29.58 11.85 16.58
N LEU A 47 29.00 10.89 17.28
CA LEU A 47 28.15 9.87 16.68
C LEU A 47 26.90 10.49 16.06
N ILE A 48 26.21 11.38 16.79
CA ILE A 48 25.04 12.10 16.26
C ILE A 48 25.44 12.98 15.07
N PHE A 49 26.56 13.72 15.19
CA PHE A 49 27.06 14.57 14.12
C PHE A 49 27.37 13.76 12.85
N LEU A 50 28.04 12.62 12.97
CA LEU A 50 28.34 11.73 11.86
C LEU A 50 27.03 11.16 11.25
N LEU A 51 26.08 10.77 12.07
CA LEU A 51 24.79 10.27 11.62
C LEU A 51 24.02 11.32 10.83
N VAL A 52 24.00 12.57 11.29
CA VAL A 52 23.34 13.68 10.59
C VAL A 52 24.06 14.06 9.28
N MET A 53 25.40 14.03 9.27
CA MET A 53 26.19 14.44 8.08
C MET A 53 26.29 13.35 7.01
N ILE A 54 26.30 12.09 7.42
CA ILE A 54 26.54 10.96 6.52
C ILE A 54 25.23 10.22 6.22
N GLY A 55 24.30 10.16 7.18
CA GLY A 55 23.01 9.50 7.05
C GLY A 55 22.23 9.84 5.78
N PRO A 56 22.10 11.13 5.39
CA PRO A 56 21.39 11.51 4.17
C PRO A 56 21.99 10.98 2.86
N LYS A 57 23.24 10.49 2.90
CA LYS A 57 23.87 9.84 1.73
C LYS A 57 23.45 8.39 1.55
N PHE A 58 23.02 7.75 2.62
CA PHE A 58 22.54 6.36 2.62
C PHE A 58 21.02 6.28 2.67
N TYR A 59 20.37 7.32 3.17
CA TYR A 59 18.92 7.42 3.28
C TYR A 59 18.48 8.80 2.78
N THR A 60 18.05 8.86 1.55
CA THR A 60 17.53 10.09 0.93
C THR A 60 16.10 10.31 1.43
N LEU A 61 15.94 11.23 2.38
CA LEU A 61 14.63 11.72 2.78
C LEU A 61 14.20 12.83 1.82
N ASP A 62 13.08 12.67 1.16
CA ASP A 62 12.42 13.78 0.49
C ASP A 62 11.78 14.68 1.54
N LEU A 63 12.46 15.80 1.84
CA LEU A 63 12.00 16.79 2.81
C LEU A 63 10.80 17.61 2.32
N SER A 64 10.45 17.50 1.03
CA SER A 64 9.28 18.13 0.43
C SER A 64 8.04 17.22 0.47
N TYR A 65 8.23 15.94 0.76
CA TYR A 65 7.12 14.99 0.87
C TYR A 65 6.21 15.37 2.03
N GLN A 66 4.96 15.64 1.70
CA GLN A 66 3.88 15.90 2.66
C GLN A 66 2.73 14.94 2.36
N ASP A 67 2.56 13.95 3.20
CA ASP A 67 1.39 13.09 3.12
C ASP A 67 0.21 13.75 3.86
N ASN A 68 -0.61 14.46 3.11
CA ASN A 68 -1.81 15.12 3.63
C ASN A 68 -2.92 14.13 4.00
N THR A 69 -2.80 12.87 3.64
CA THR A 69 -3.79 11.82 3.97
C THR A 69 -3.57 11.24 5.36
N GLN A 70 -2.37 11.40 5.90
CA GLN A 70 -1.96 10.87 7.20
C GLN A 70 -1.77 11.97 8.27
N LEU A 71 -2.62 12.98 8.25
CA LEU A 71 -2.63 14.03 9.26
C LEU A 71 -2.88 13.44 10.66
N ASN A 72 -1.98 13.74 11.61
CA ASN A 72 -2.03 13.27 12.99
C ASN A 72 -1.86 11.75 13.20
N VAL A 73 -1.22 11.05 12.27
CA VAL A 73 -0.87 9.63 12.47
C VAL A 73 0.29 9.55 13.46
N PRO A 74 0.20 8.75 14.53
CA PRO A 74 1.31 8.53 15.45
C PRO A 74 2.53 7.93 14.73
N PRO A 75 3.76 8.19 15.21
CA PRO A 75 4.95 7.57 14.67
C PRO A 75 4.82 6.03 14.60
N GLY A 76 5.15 5.44 13.45
CA GLY A 76 5.04 4.00 13.22
C GLY A 76 3.68 3.51 12.72
N MET A 77 2.69 4.39 12.55
CA MET A 77 1.41 4.08 11.89
C MET A 77 1.35 4.64 10.47
N ASN A 78 2.46 4.76 9.79
CA ASN A 78 2.47 5.15 8.39
C ASN A 78 2.04 3.98 7.49
N MET A 79 1.56 4.29 6.31
CA MET A 79 1.16 3.28 5.33
C MET A 79 2.34 2.72 4.52
N MET A 80 3.55 3.29 4.70
CA MET A 80 4.77 2.90 3.98
C MET A 80 5.43 1.62 4.54
N SER A 81 4.87 1.00 5.55
CA SER A 81 5.36 -0.26 6.10
C SER A 81 4.20 -1.16 6.50
N ILE A 82 4.30 -2.42 6.11
CA ILE A 82 3.35 -3.44 6.54
C ILE A 82 3.63 -3.89 7.98
N PRO A 83 2.63 -4.45 8.69
CA PRO A 83 2.81 -5.04 10.00
C PRO A 83 3.86 -6.17 10.00
N ASP A 84 4.68 -6.25 11.06
CA ASP A 84 5.75 -7.25 11.17
C ASP A 84 5.24 -8.69 11.05
N GLY A 85 4.01 -8.97 11.47
CA GLY A 85 3.40 -10.30 11.37
C GLY A 85 3.17 -10.77 9.93
N MET A 86 3.11 -9.86 8.96
CA MET A 86 2.93 -10.18 7.54
C MET A 86 4.24 -10.37 6.78
N LYS A 87 5.36 -9.93 7.34
CA LYS A 87 6.67 -10.03 6.65
C LYS A 87 6.98 -11.47 6.29
N HIS A 88 7.39 -11.70 5.04
CA HIS A 88 7.68 -13.00 4.42
C HIS A 88 6.48 -13.97 4.36
N LYS A 89 5.26 -13.49 4.62
CA LYS A 89 4.05 -14.31 4.66
C LYS A 89 2.86 -13.66 3.95
N VAL A 90 3.09 -12.71 3.09
CA VAL A 90 2.00 -12.01 2.37
C VAL A 90 1.27 -12.99 1.47
N ALA A 91 -0.04 -13.09 1.66
CA ALA A 91 -0.95 -13.76 0.74
C ALA A 91 -1.64 -12.75 -0.17
N ASP A 92 -2.08 -11.61 0.41
CA ASP A 92 -2.74 -10.56 -0.34
C ASP A 92 -2.66 -9.22 0.39
N ILE A 93 -2.64 -8.11 -0.36
CA ILE A 93 -2.67 -6.74 0.14
C ILE A 93 -3.69 -5.93 -0.67
N SER A 94 -4.50 -5.13 0.01
CA SER A 94 -5.33 -4.13 -0.63
C SER A 94 -5.15 -2.77 0.04
N PRO A 95 -4.50 -1.83 -0.66
CA PRO A 95 -4.30 -0.48 -0.14
C PRO A 95 -5.60 0.35 -0.27
N GLY A 96 -6.10 0.86 0.85
CA GLY A 96 -7.25 1.76 0.89
C GLY A 96 -6.87 3.25 0.75
N THR A 97 -7.73 4.13 1.26
CA THR A 97 -7.51 5.60 1.19
C THR A 97 -6.49 6.11 2.21
N THR A 98 -6.65 5.72 3.46
CA THR A 98 -5.82 6.14 4.60
C THR A 98 -5.34 4.95 5.41
N TYR A 99 -5.64 3.75 4.96
CA TYR A 99 -5.32 2.49 5.60
C TYR A 99 -4.95 1.44 4.57
N GLY A 100 -4.26 0.41 5.01
CA GLY A 100 -4.04 -0.82 4.25
C GLY A 100 -4.68 -2.00 4.97
N VAL A 101 -5.11 -2.98 4.23
CA VAL A 101 -5.52 -4.29 4.74
C VAL A 101 -4.73 -5.37 4.01
N GLY A 102 -4.39 -6.44 4.71
CA GLY A 102 -3.72 -7.58 4.10
C GLY A 102 -4.03 -8.87 4.83
N ALA A 103 -3.83 -9.97 4.14
CA ALA A 103 -3.88 -11.32 4.67
C ALA A 103 -2.50 -11.97 4.60
N ASP A 104 -2.14 -12.75 5.61
CA ASP A 104 -0.95 -13.60 5.55
C ASP A 104 -1.29 -15.01 5.04
N THR A 105 -0.27 -15.79 4.73
CA THR A 105 -0.43 -17.18 4.25
C THR A 105 -1.06 -18.12 5.28
N ASP A 106 -1.08 -17.73 6.56
CA ASP A 106 -1.75 -18.45 7.63
C ASP A 106 -3.26 -18.11 7.71
N GLY A 107 -3.68 -17.04 6.99
CA GLY A 107 -5.07 -16.56 6.91
C GLY A 107 -5.41 -15.48 7.92
N ASN A 108 -4.43 -14.91 8.63
CA ASN A 108 -4.66 -13.80 9.54
C ASN A 108 -4.81 -12.48 8.79
N VAL A 109 -5.71 -11.62 9.27
CA VAL A 109 -5.95 -10.30 8.69
C VAL A 109 -5.24 -9.22 9.50
N TYR A 110 -4.59 -8.31 8.81
CA TYR A 110 -3.88 -7.16 9.37
C TYR A 110 -4.43 -5.87 8.78
N ILE A 111 -4.53 -4.83 9.61
CA ILE A 111 -4.95 -3.49 9.18
C ILE A 111 -3.99 -2.47 9.76
N TRP A 112 -3.48 -1.57 8.92
CA TRP A 112 -2.52 -0.53 9.32
C TRP A 112 -2.90 0.83 8.75
N GLY A 113 -2.20 1.88 9.15
CA GLY A 113 -2.50 3.25 8.78
C GLY A 113 -3.60 3.88 9.65
N TYR A 114 -4.31 4.86 9.12
CA TYR A 114 -5.41 5.54 9.80
C TYR A 114 -6.74 4.83 9.51
N THR A 115 -7.25 4.13 10.51
CA THR A 115 -8.38 3.18 10.39
C THR A 115 -9.70 3.72 10.94
N LYS A 116 -9.65 4.84 11.66
CA LYS A 116 -10.82 5.44 12.30
C LYS A 116 -11.60 6.28 11.29
N ILE A 117 -12.64 5.72 10.73
CA ILE A 117 -13.50 6.37 9.72
C ILE A 117 -14.43 7.42 10.36
N THR A 118 -15.00 7.07 11.52
CA THR A 118 -15.83 7.96 12.33
C THR A 118 -15.60 7.68 13.81
N ASP A 119 -16.24 8.42 14.71
CA ASP A 119 -16.16 8.14 16.16
C ASP A 119 -16.69 6.77 16.54
N THR A 120 -17.54 6.16 15.72
CA THR A 120 -18.15 4.85 15.95
C THR A 120 -17.68 3.74 15.03
N ILE A 121 -16.91 4.08 13.98
CA ILE A 121 -16.42 3.12 12.99
C ILE A 121 -14.90 3.15 12.98
N ASP A 122 -14.30 2.08 13.45
CA ASP A 122 -12.87 1.82 13.34
C ASP A 122 -12.68 0.46 12.63
N LEU A 123 -12.00 0.47 11.51
CA LEU A 123 -11.77 -0.72 10.69
C LEU A 123 -10.91 -1.78 11.39
N LYS A 124 -10.11 -1.38 12.40
CA LYS A 124 -9.36 -2.32 13.26
C LYS A 124 -10.24 -3.21 14.12
N ASN A 125 -11.51 -2.88 14.27
CA ASN A 125 -12.48 -3.75 14.94
C ASN A 125 -12.88 -4.90 14.01
N ILE A 126 -11.92 -5.81 13.75
CA ILE A 126 -12.13 -6.99 12.91
C ILE A 126 -13.17 -7.89 13.58
N PRO A 127 -14.26 -8.30 12.87
CA PRO A 127 -15.26 -9.21 13.42
C PRO A 127 -14.68 -10.56 13.86
N GLU A 128 -15.25 -11.17 14.91
CA GLU A 128 -14.75 -12.44 15.45
C GLU A 128 -14.82 -13.57 14.39
N GLU A 129 -15.86 -13.58 13.54
CA GLU A 129 -15.98 -14.51 12.44
C GLU A 129 -14.82 -14.41 11.43
N VAL A 130 -14.30 -13.21 11.18
CA VAL A 130 -13.12 -12.99 10.31
C VAL A 130 -11.84 -13.46 10.99
N GLN A 131 -11.70 -13.18 12.30
CA GLN A 131 -10.53 -13.62 13.07
C GLN A 131 -10.40 -15.14 13.17
N ASN A 132 -11.53 -15.85 13.10
CA ASN A 132 -11.60 -17.31 13.17
C ASN A 132 -11.60 -17.99 11.78
N ALA A 133 -11.68 -17.21 10.69
CA ALA A 133 -11.64 -17.71 9.32
C ALA A 133 -10.21 -17.66 8.77
N LYS A 134 -9.89 -18.52 7.82
CA LYS A 134 -8.64 -18.46 7.08
C LYS A 134 -8.84 -17.59 5.84
N ILE A 135 -8.48 -16.31 5.94
CA ILE A 135 -8.66 -15.33 4.87
C ILE A 135 -7.58 -15.51 3.82
N VAL A 136 -7.96 -15.51 2.56
CA VAL A 136 -7.07 -15.71 1.41
C VAL A 136 -7.00 -14.49 0.50
N ASN A 137 -8.02 -13.60 0.54
CA ASN A 137 -8.05 -12.40 -0.28
C ASN A 137 -8.76 -11.27 0.47
N VAL A 138 -8.33 -10.03 0.25
CA VAL A 138 -8.89 -8.82 0.90
C VAL A 138 -9.08 -7.71 -0.12
N ALA A 139 -10.11 -6.88 0.08
CA ALA A 139 -10.35 -5.71 -0.76
C ALA A 139 -10.74 -4.50 0.11
N ALA A 140 -10.01 -3.40 -0.06
CA ALA A 140 -10.19 -2.17 0.68
C ALA A 140 -11.08 -1.18 -0.10
N GLY A 141 -12.25 -0.87 0.45
CA GLY A 141 -13.08 0.24 -0.03
C GLY A 141 -12.67 1.58 0.59
N TYR A 142 -13.50 2.59 0.39
CA TYR A 142 -13.26 3.90 1.03
C TYR A 142 -13.39 3.83 2.56
N ASP A 143 -14.40 3.14 3.05
CA ASP A 143 -14.80 3.11 4.46
C ASP A 143 -15.29 1.72 4.91
N HIS A 144 -15.05 0.68 4.12
CA HIS A 144 -15.38 -0.71 4.41
C HIS A 144 -14.32 -1.64 3.84
N ILE A 145 -14.28 -2.86 4.35
CA ILE A 145 -13.35 -3.91 3.92
C ILE A 145 -14.18 -5.14 3.54
N VAL A 146 -13.76 -5.81 2.49
CA VAL A 146 -14.26 -7.12 2.07
C VAL A 146 -13.14 -8.14 2.24
N ALA A 147 -13.46 -9.32 2.77
CA ALA A 147 -12.52 -10.43 2.88
C ALA A 147 -13.16 -11.72 2.36
N LEU A 148 -12.34 -12.56 1.74
CA LEU A 148 -12.72 -13.88 1.23
C LEU A 148 -11.93 -14.94 1.98
N ASP A 149 -12.59 -15.97 2.50
CA ASP A 149 -11.92 -17.11 3.10
C ASP A 149 -11.66 -18.25 2.10
N GLU A 150 -10.87 -19.23 2.52
CA GLU A 150 -10.52 -20.40 1.70
C GLU A 150 -11.74 -21.27 1.32
N ASN A 151 -12.88 -21.12 2.02
CA ASN A 151 -14.12 -21.85 1.77
C ASN A 151 -15.06 -21.10 0.81
N GLY A 152 -14.68 -19.89 0.39
CA GLY A 152 -15.49 -19.05 -0.51
C GLY A 152 -16.54 -18.20 0.21
N ALA A 153 -16.47 -18.06 1.53
CA ALA A 153 -17.32 -17.14 2.28
C ALA A 153 -16.76 -15.71 2.23
N ILE A 154 -17.66 -14.75 2.04
CA ILE A 154 -17.34 -13.33 1.99
C ILE A 154 -17.78 -12.65 3.27
N TYR A 155 -16.88 -11.88 3.87
CA TYR A 155 -17.09 -11.08 5.07
C TYR A 155 -16.96 -9.60 4.72
N VAL A 156 -17.78 -8.74 5.34
CA VAL A 156 -17.75 -7.30 5.13
C VAL A 156 -17.88 -6.58 6.47
N TRP A 157 -17.02 -5.61 6.74
CA TRP A 157 -17.12 -4.74 7.92
C TRP A 157 -16.72 -3.31 7.62
N GLY A 158 -16.98 -2.41 8.56
CA GLY A 158 -16.80 -0.96 8.43
C GLY A 158 -18.11 -0.23 8.29
N ASN A 159 -18.21 0.72 7.36
CA ASN A 159 -19.46 1.46 7.13
C ASN A 159 -20.50 0.59 6.43
N ARG A 160 -21.74 0.64 6.94
CA ARG A 160 -22.87 -0.17 6.44
C ARG A 160 -24.03 0.67 5.91
N ARG A 161 -23.90 2.01 5.97
CA ARG A 161 -25.04 2.91 5.73
C ARG A 161 -25.64 2.84 4.32
N LEU A 162 -24.85 2.38 3.36
CA LEU A 162 -25.26 2.28 1.96
C LEU A 162 -25.40 0.81 1.49
N GLY A 163 -25.47 -0.13 2.43
CA GLY A 163 -25.63 -1.55 2.12
C GLY A 163 -24.32 -2.24 1.72
N GLN A 164 -23.17 -1.71 2.17
CA GLN A 164 -21.86 -2.32 1.91
C GLN A 164 -21.77 -3.75 2.46
N ASP A 165 -22.55 -4.09 3.51
CA ASP A 165 -22.65 -5.41 4.10
C ASP A 165 -23.84 -6.24 3.57
N MET A 166 -24.63 -5.69 2.66
CA MET A 166 -25.79 -6.39 2.07
C MET A 166 -25.34 -7.26 0.89
N LEU A 167 -24.73 -8.39 1.21
CA LEU A 167 -24.37 -9.37 0.18
C LEU A 167 -25.60 -9.84 -0.62
N PRO A 168 -25.46 -10.11 -1.94
CA PRO A 168 -26.50 -10.76 -2.73
C PRO A 168 -26.98 -12.08 -2.13
N ASP A 169 -28.28 -12.36 -2.23
CA ASP A 169 -28.93 -13.56 -1.63
C ASP A 169 -28.17 -14.85 -1.95
N LYS A 170 -27.69 -15.00 -3.19
CA LYS A 170 -26.97 -16.22 -3.61
C LYS A 170 -25.66 -16.41 -2.84
N LEU A 171 -24.92 -15.31 -2.55
CA LEU A 171 -23.70 -15.35 -1.73
C LEU A 171 -24.03 -15.66 -0.27
N GLN A 172 -25.08 -15.02 0.28
CA GLN A 172 -25.52 -15.28 1.65
C GLN A 172 -25.99 -16.75 1.83
N MET A 173 -26.77 -17.25 0.90
CA MET A 173 -27.25 -18.66 0.93
C MET A 173 -26.07 -19.64 0.78
N ALA A 174 -25.14 -19.37 -0.10
CA ALA A 174 -23.98 -20.22 -0.27
C ALA A 174 -23.16 -20.33 1.04
N ALA A 175 -22.88 -19.22 1.69
CA ALA A 175 -22.20 -19.19 2.99
C ALA A 175 -22.99 -19.94 4.07
N ALA A 176 -24.33 -19.71 4.16
CA ALA A 176 -25.18 -20.35 5.14
C ALA A 176 -25.27 -21.88 5.00
N TYR A 177 -25.14 -22.39 3.77
CA TYR A 177 -25.15 -23.84 3.48
C TYR A 177 -23.76 -24.45 3.30
N GLY A 178 -22.70 -23.71 3.56
CA GLY A 178 -21.30 -24.16 3.38
C GLY A 178 -20.97 -24.52 1.93
N LYS A 179 -21.62 -23.86 0.96
CA LYS A 179 -21.38 -24.08 -0.46
C LYS A 179 -20.35 -23.11 -0.97
N ASN A 180 -19.20 -23.61 -1.42
CA ASN A 180 -18.24 -22.79 -2.15
C ASN A 180 -18.72 -22.52 -3.58
N LEU A 181 -18.81 -21.24 -3.97
CA LEU A 181 -19.18 -20.81 -5.32
C LEU A 181 -17.96 -20.60 -6.23
N GLY A 182 -16.75 -20.88 -5.75
CA GLY A 182 -15.53 -20.64 -6.50
C GLY A 182 -15.30 -19.15 -6.78
N ILE A 183 -15.35 -18.32 -5.74
CA ILE A 183 -15.01 -16.89 -5.89
C ILE A 183 -13.51 -16.79 -6.18
N LYS A 184 -13.14 -16.18 -7.31
CA LYS A 184 -11.75 -15.98 -7.72
C LYS A 184 -11.25 -14.55 -7.55
N GLN A 185 -12.17 -13.59 -7.43
CA GLN A 185 -11.84 -12.17 -7.25
C GLN A 185 -12.89 -11.51 -6.37
N ILE A 186 -12.43 -10.68 -5.44
CA ILE A 186 -13.23 -9.68 -4.74
C ILE A 186 -12.62 -8.30 -4.99
N GLU A 187 -13.48 -7.29 -5.09
CA GLU A 187 -13.09 -5.90 -5.28
C GLU A 187 -13.94 -5.00 -4.41
N ALA A 188 -13.35 -3.91 -3.94
CA ALA A 188 -14.06 -2.87 -3.21
C ALA A 188 -13.64 -1.49 -3.71
N SER A 189 -14.58 -0.58 -3.80
CA SER A 189 -14.36 0.81 -4.20
C SER A 189 -14.98 1.75 -3.17
N ASN A 190 -15.40 2.96 -3.57
CA ASN A 190 -15.88 3.97 -2.63
C ASN A 190 -16.96 3.44 -1.67
N GLN A 191 -18.04 2.88 -2.18
CA GLN A 191 -19.20 2.48 -1.38
C GLN A 191 -19.86 1.21 -1.90
N PHE A 192 -19.25 0.51 -2.83
CA PHE A 192 -19.75 -0.73 -3.38
C PHE A 192 -18.61 -1.72 -3.63
N SER A 193 -18.99 -2.97 -3.76
CA SER A 193 -18.09 -4.10 -3.88
C SER A 193 -18.57 -5.07 -4.94
N ALA A 194 -17.65 -5.88 -5.40
CA ALA A 194 -17.89 -6.89 -6.41
C ALA A 194 -17.23 -8.22 -6.04
N ALA A 195 -17.76 -9.32 -6.57
CA ALA A 195 -17.11 -10.62 -6.58
C ALA A 195 -17.33 -11.31 -7.93
N VAL A 196 -16.31 -12.01 -8.41
CA VAL A 196 -16.35 -12.81 -9.64
C VAL A 196 -16.05 -14.26 -9.30
N THR A 197 -16.87 -15.18 -9.84
CA THR A 197 -16.62 -16.62 -9.70
C THR A 197 -15.77 -17.17 -10.84
N GLU A 198 -15.18 -18.34 -10.66
CA GLU A 198 -14.49 -19.11 -11.70
C GLU A 198 -15.40 -19.35 -12.93
N ASP A 199 -16.69 -19.57 -12.69
CA ASP A 199 -17.68 -19.75 -13.77
C ASP A 199 -17.98 -18.43 -14.50
N GLY A 200 -17.48 -17.29 -14.03
CA GLY A 200 -17.67 -15.98 -14.65
C GLY A 200 -18.97 -15.28 -14.25
N GLU A 201 -19.58 -15.66 -13.13
CA GLU A 201 -20.71 -14.93 -12.57
C GLU A 201 -20.19 -13.72 -11.78
N LEU A 202 -20.77 -12.55 -12.04
CA LEU A 202 -20.45 -11.30 -11.36
C LEU A 202 -21.52 -10.94 -10.35
N PHE A 203 -21.12 -10.65 -9.12
CA PHE A 203 -21.94 -10.11 -8.05
C PHE A 203 -21.54 -8.68 -7.74
N LEU A 204 -22.55 -7.83 -7.46
CA LEU A 204 -22.34 -6.44 -7.04
C LEU A 204 -23.24 -6.14 -5.85
N TRP A 205 -22.73 -5.40 -4.87
CA TRP A 205 -23.50 -4.95 -3.70
C TRP A 205 -22.95 -3.64 -3.13
N GLY A 206 -23.70 -3.05 -2.20
CA GLY A 206 -23.42 -1.74 -1.63
C GLY A 206 -24.09 -0.61 -2.41
N ASN A 207 -24.01 0.60 -1.89
CA ASN A 207 -24.61 1.84 -2.38
C ASN A 207 -26.02 1.66 -2.96
N GLY A 208 -27.00 1.36 -2.09
CA GLY A 208 -28.37 0.98 -2.43
C GLY A 208 -29.16 1.95 -3.32
N ASN A 209 -28.62 3.12 -3.64
CA ASN A 209 -29.21 4.07 -4.60
C ASN A 209 -28.74 3.83 -6.05
N GLN A 210 -27.88 2.86 -6.29
CA GLN A 210 -27.34 2.55 -7.63
C GLN A 210 -28.16 1.45 -8.34
N ALA A 211 -29.46 1.59 -8.34
CA ALA A 211 -30.37 0.70 -9.12
C ALA A 211 -30.03 0.62 -10.62
N ASP A 212 -29.17 1.53 -11.10
CA ASP A 212 -28.75 1.62 -12.49
C ASP A 212 -27.50 0.79 -12.81
N ILE A 213 -26.77 0.29 -11.81
CA ILE A 213 -25.64 -0.63 -12.02
C ILE A 213 -26.19 -2.05 -12.10
N LYS A 214 -26.70 -2.41 -13.27
CA LYS A 214 -27.19 -3.76 -13.54
C LYS A 214 -26.22 -4.49 -14.48
N ILE A 215 -25.85 -5.69 -14.07
CA ILE A 215 -25.14 -6.60 -14.95
C ILE A 215 -26.12 -7.07 -16.00
N LYS A 216 -25.81 -6.85 -17.27
CA LYS A 216 -26.61 -7.40 -18.34
C LYS A 216 -26.54 -8.94 -18.31
N LYS A 217 -27.71 -9.59 -18.49
CA LYS A 217 -27.76 -11.05 -18.44
C LYS A 217 -26.86 -11.76 -19.44
N GLU A 218 -26.57 -11.11 -20.57
CA GLU A 218 -25.69 -11.61 -21.61
C GLU A 218 -24.23 -11.77 -21.19
N TYR A 219 -23.79 -11.03 -20.14
CA TYR A 219 -22.43 -11.10 -19.63
C TYR A 219 -22.28 -12.06 -18.43
N GLN A 220 -23.38 -12.47 -17.81
CA GLN A 220 -23.34 -13.41 -16.68
C GLN A 220 -22.86 -14.80 -17.13
N GLY A 221 -21.87 -15.32 -16.42
CA GLY A 221 -21.18 -16.57 -16.76
C GLY A 221 -20.01 -16.39 -17.74
N ASN A 222 -19.74 -15.15 -18.19
CA ASN A 222 -18.65 -14.83 -19.12
C ASN A 222 -17.67 -13.78 -18.57
N ILE A 223 -17.71 -13.43 -17.29
CA ILE A 223 -16.79 -12.43 -16.72
C ILE A 223 -15.50 -13.10 -16.27
N GLU A 224 -14.37 -12.55 -16.73
CA GLU A 224 -13.03 -12.95 -16.33
C GLU A 224 -12.52 -12.11 -15.14
N LYS A 225 -12.61 -10.80 -15.23
CA LYS A 225 -12.14 -9.85 -14.21
C LYS A 225 -13.09 -8.65 -14.12
N VAL A 226 -13.17 -8.04 -12.93
CA VAL A 226 -13.86 -6.77 -12.73
C VAL A 226 -12.88 -5.74 -12.19
N ALA A 227 -13.06 -4.48 -12.57
CA ALA A 227 -12.35 -3.34 -12.02
C ALA A 227 -13.35 -2.25 -11.65
N LEU A 228 -13.23 -1.69 -10.45
CA LEU A 228 -14.19 -0.74 -9.89
C LEU A 228 -13.60 0.68 -9.90
N THR A 229 -14.27 1.61 -10.58
CA THR A 229 -14.04 3.04 -10.40
C THR A 229 -14.84 3.55 -9.19
N ALA A 230 -14.76 4.84 -8.89
CA ALA A 230 -15.55 5.43 -7.82
C ALA A 230 -17.09 5.30 -8.04
N ARG A 231 -17.55 5.10 -9.28
CA ARG A 231 -18.98 5.17 -9.64
C ARG A 231 -19.45 4.10 -10.64
N ALA A 232 -18.57 3.28 -11.15
CA ALA A 232 -18.88 2.33 -12.18
C ALA A 232 -18.03 1.06 -12.02
N TYR A 233 -18.42 -0.01 -12.65
CA TYR A 233 -17.56 -1.14 -12.88
C TYR A 233 -17.28 -1.32 -14.37
N ILE A 234 -16.08 -1.79 -14.64
CA ILE A 234 -15.65 -2.28 -15.95
C ILE A 234 -15.38 -3.77 -15.77
N ALA A 235 -15.83 -4.58 -16.70
CA ALA A 235 -15.56 -6.00 -16.66
C ALA A 235 -14.85 -6.44 -17.94
N LEU A 236 -13.90 -7.35 -17.77
CA LEU A 236 -13.27 -8.11 -18.82
C LEU A 236 -14.04 -9.41 -18.98
N THR A 237 -14.46 -9.74 -20.19
CA THR A 237 -15.06 -11.02 -20.47
C THR A 237 -14.00 -12.10 -20.76
N LYS A 238 -14.36 -13.37 -20.62
CA LYS A 238 -13.49 -14.50 -20.97
C LYS A 238 -13.07 -14.51 -22.45
N ASP A 239 -13.84 -13.83 -23.30
CA ASP A 239 -13.53 -13.66 -24.74
C ASP A 239 -12.61 -12.49 -25.01
N GLY A 240 -12.11 -11.80 -23.97
CA GLY A 240 -11.19 -10.66 -24.10
C GLY A 240 -11.88 -9.36 -24.49
N ALA A 241 -13.18 -9.20 -24.30
CA ALA A 241 -13.90 -7.96 -24.54
C ALA A 241 -14.06 -7.16 -23.23
N VAL A 242 -13.96 -5.83 -23.34
CA VAL A 242 -14.24 -4.91 -22.24
C VAL A 242 -15.69 -4.46 -22.29
N VAL A 243 -16.39 -4.56 -21.16
CA VAL A 243 -17.77 -4.12 -21.02
C VAL A 243 -17.89 -3.13 -19.86
N TYR A 244 -18.81 -2.19 -19.99
CA TYR A 244 -19.07 -1.14 -19.00
C TYR A 244 -20.49 -1.24 -18.45
N ALA A 245 -20.59 -1.04 -17.14
CA ALA A 245 -21.86 -0.71 -16.51
C ALA A 245 -21.66 0.26 -15.35
N GLY A 246 -22.45 1.31 -15.36
CA GLY A 246 -22.38 2.39 -14.38
C GLY A 246 -23.35 3.50 -14.69
N PHE A 247 -23.16 4.65 -14.05
CA PHE A 247 -23.99 5.82 -14.32
C PHE A 247 -23.86 6.24 -15.79
N GLN A 248 -24.96 6.25 -16.51
CA GLN A 248 -25.01 6.68 -17.92
C GLN A 248 -24.55 8.11 -18.17
N LYS A 249 -24.39 8.91 -17.11
CA LYS A 249 -23.91 10.29 -17.20
C LYS A 249 -22.39 10.44 -17.20
N ASP A 250 -21.65 9.39 -16.95
CA ASP A 250 -20.18 9.42 -17.07
C ASP A 250 -19.78 9.16 -18.52
N ASN A 251 -19.90 10.18 -19.34
CA ASN A 251 -19.64 10.10 -20.78
C ASN A 251 -18.21 9.68 -21.13
N ALA A 252 -17.25 9.83 -20.21
CA ALA A 252 -15.86 9.51 -20.46
C ALA A 252 -15.60 7.99 -20.33
N LEU A 253 -16.18 7.33 -19.32
CA LEU A 253 -16.04 5.89 -19.11
C LEU A 253 -16.93 5.06 -20.03
N VAL A 254 -18.12 5.55 -20.37
CA VAL A 254 -19.08 4.86 -21.28
C VAL A 254 -18.51 4.66 -22.67
N ARG A 255 -17.64 5.57 -23.12
CA ARG A 255 -17.02 5.51 -24.44
C ARG A 255 -15.78 4.64 -24.38
N ILE A 256 -15.99 3.32 -24.36
CA ILE A 256 -14.89 2.36 -24.51
C ILE A 256 -14.21 2.61 -25.85
N PRO A 257 -12.87 2.76 -25.89
CA PRO A 257 -12.14 2.92 -27.15
C PRO A 257 -12.34 1.76 -28.09
N ASP A 258 -12.25 2.02 -29.41
CA ASP A 258 -12.30 0.99 -30.42
C ASP A 258 -11.16 -0.03 -30.24
N GLY A 259 -11.43 -1.30 -30.56
CA GLY A 259 -10.46 -2.38 -30.48
C GLY A 259 -10.26 -2.98 -29.08
N LEU A 260 -11.18 -2.71 -28.15
CA LEU A 260 -11.29 -3.38 -26.85
C LEU A 260 -12.49 -4.35 -26.78
N ASP A 261 -13.03 -4.71 -27.94
CA ASP A 261 -14.08 -5.73 -28.11
C ASP A 261 -13.55 -7.16 -28.17
N SER A 262 -12.22 -7.33 -28.21
CA SER A 262 -11.51 -8.60 -28.13
C SER A 262 -10.00 -8.41 -27.87
N GLY A 263 -9.30 -9.48 -27.47
CA GLY A 263 -7.84 -9.48 -27.30
C GLY A 263 -7.34 -8.67 -26.13
N VAL A 264 -8.19 -8.32 -25.17
CA VAL A 264 -7.79 -7.74 -23.89
C VAL A 264 -7.50 -8.87 -22.90
N VAL A 265 -6.37 -8.76 -22.22
CA VAL A 265 -5.89 -9.77 -21.25
C VAL A 265 -5.96 -9.29 -19.80
N ASP A 266 -5.91 -7.98 -19.56
CA ASP A 266 -6.05 -7.43 -18.22
C ASP A 266 -6.70 -6.04 -18.24
N ILE A 267 -7.35 -5.69 -17.11
CA ILE A 267 -7.96 -4.38 -16.87
C ILE A 267 -7.66 -3.90 -15.44
N ALA A 268 -7.50 -2.60 -15.28
CA ALA A 268 -7.46 -1.96 -13.97
C ALA A 268 -8.23 -0.64 -13.99
N ALA A 269 -8.73 -0.22 -12.83
CA ALA A 269 -9.45 1.03 -12.70
C ALA A 269 -8.79 1.93 -11.66
N SER A 270 -8.64 3.21 -11.99
CA SER A 270 -8.44 4.29 -11.03
C SER A 270 -9.80 4.86 -10.61
N SER A 271 -9.82 5.92 -9.80
CA SER A 271 -11.10 6.52 -9.39
C SER A 271 -11.97 6.96 -10.57
N ASN A 272 -11.40 7.44 -11.67
CA ASN A 272 -12.11 8.04 -12.79
C ASN A 272 -11.64 7.58 -14.17
N ALA A 273 -10.66 6.73 -14.25
CA ALA A 273 -10.11 6.21 -15.50
C ALA A 273 -9.93 4.68 -15.42
N VAL A 274 -9.81 4.09 -16.57
CA VAL A 274 -9.59 2.64 -16.74
C VAL A 274 -8.41 2.43 -17.68
N ALA A 275 -7.61 1.44 -17.40
CA ALA A 275 -6.57 0.94 -18.28
C ALA A 275 -6.87 -0.49 -18.68
N ALA A 276 -6.58 -0.84 -19.93
CA ALA A 276 -6.68 -2.18 -20.46
C ALA A 276 -5.37 -2.58 -21.14
N VAL A 277 -4.93 -3.80 -20.92
CA VAL A 277 -3.75 -4.41 -21.57
C VAL A 277 -4.23 -5.39 -22.63
N LYS A 278 -3.70 -5.28 -23.83
CA LYS A 278 -3.98 -6.20 -24.92
C LYS A 278 -2.92 -7.31 -24.99
N GLU A 279 -3.24 -8.41 -25.67
CA GLU A 279 -2.34 -9.55 -25.88
C GLU A 279 -0.97 -9.16 -26.47
N ASP A 280 -0.93 -8.09 -27.29
CA ASP A 280 0.31 -7.58 -27.88
C ASP A 280 1.14 -6.70 -26.93
N GLY A 281 0.65 -6.47 -25.70
CA GLY A 281 1.27 -5.59 -24.69
C GLY A 281 0.86 -4.12 -24.81
N THR A 282 0.00 -3.76 -25.76
CA THR A 282 -0.51 -2.39 -25.88
C THR A 282 -1.40 -2.07 -24.69
N VAL A 283 -1.15 -0.93 -24.05
CA VAL A 283 -1.99 -0.39 -22.97
C VAL A 283 -2.86 0.74 -23.53
N VAL A 284 -4.15 0.69 -23.25
CA VAL A 284 -5.14 1.71 -23.61
C VAL A 284 -5.75 2.28 -22.35
N VAL A 285 -5.72 3.61 -22.19
CA VAL A 285 -6.31 4.30 -21.02
C VAL A 285 -7.41 5.23 -21.49
N TRP A 286 -8.56 5.19 -20.80
CA TRP A 286 -9.68 6.10 -21.08
C TRP A 286 -10.42 6.48 -19.80
N GLY A 287 -11.35 7.40 -19.91
CA GLY A 287 -12.08 8.00 -18.77
C GLY A 287 -11.70 9.44 -18.55
N THR A 288 -11.83 9.92 -17.33
CA THR A 288 -11.44 11.29 -16.95
C THR A 288 -9.98 11.29 -16.50
N CYS A 289 -9.08 11.55 -17.44
CA CYS A 289 -7.63 11.49 -17.25
C CYS A 289 -7.03 12.90 -17.04
N THR A 290 -7.41 13.57 -15.95
CA THR A 290 -6.97 14.95 -15.66
C THR A 290 -5.62 15.05 -14.97
N ASN A 291 -5.09 13.96 -14.45
CA ASN A 291 -3.85 13.92 -13.68
C ASN A 291 -2.71 13.17 -14.41
N GLY A 292 -2.84 12.99 -15.71
CA GLY A 292 -1.82 12.33 -16.53
C GLY A 292 -1.97 10.81 -16.63
N GLU A 293 -3.11 10.25 -16.23
CA GLU A 293 -3.38 8.80 -16.32
C GLU A 293 -3.23 8.25 -17.74
N ASN A 294 -3.47 9.09 -18.76
CA ASN A 294 -3.29 8.75 -20.18
C ASN A 294 -1.90 9.05 -20.74
N ASN A 295 -0.97 9.55 -19.92
CA ASN A 295 0.43 9.74 -20.31
C ASN A 295 1.20 8.43 -20.15
N ILE A 296 0.81 7.41 -20.91
CA ILE A 296 1.39 6.08 -20.83
C ILE A 296 2.87 6.15 -21.24
N PRO A 297 3.82 5.68 -20.40
CA PRO A 297 5.23 5.61 -20.77
C PRO A 297 5.46 4.59 -21.89
N ALA A 298 6.58 4.70 -22.58
CA ALA A 298 7.02 3.64 -23.49
C ALA A 298 7.48 2.43 -22.67
N PHE A 299 6.98 1.27 -22.99
CA PHE A 299 7.38 0.00 -22.38
C PHE A 299 8.42 -0.71 -23.24
N GLU A 300 9.45 -1.27 -22.62
CA GLU A 300 10.45 -2.12 -23.28
C GLU A 300 10.05 -3.60 -23.26
N SER A 301 9.18 -3.97 -22.30
CA SER A 301 8.63 -5.30 -22.07
C SER A 301 7.10 -5.25 -21.96
N LYS A 302 6.42 -6.38 -21.75
CA LYS A 302 4.96 -6.43 -21.70
C LYS A 302 4.44 -6.33 -20.29
N PRO A 303 3.36 -5.55 -20.03
CA PRO A 303 2.66 -5.61 -18.76
C PRO A 303 2.01 -6.98 -18.55
N VAL A 304 2.24 -7.60 -17.39
CA VAL A 304 1.63 -8.88 -16.95
C VAL A 304 0.60 -8.70 -15.86
N GLU A 305 0.75 -7.64 -15.06
CA GLU A 305 -0.24 -7.21 -14.07
C GLU A 305 -0.44 -5.70 -14.15
N LEU A 306 -1.67 -5.27 -13.92
CA LEU A 306 -2.03 -3.86 -13.92
C LEU A 306 -2.94 -3.54 -12.74
N TYR A 307 -2.58 -2.51 -11.98
CA TYR A 307 -3.34 -1.99 -10.86
C TYR A 307 -3.59 -0.50 -10.99
N GLY A 308 -4.74 -0.05 -10.51
CA GLY A 308 -5.11 1.35 -10.49
C GLY A 308 -5.18 1.89 -9.07
N GLY A 309 -4.50 3.01 -8.83
CA GLY A 309 -4.63 3.79 -7.62
C GLY A 309 -5.69 4.88 -7.74
N ARG A 310 -5.55 6.00 -7.00
CA ARG A 310 -6.55 7.07 -7.09
C ARG A 310 -6.58 7.73 -8.47
N TYR A 311 -5.44 8.18 -8.97
CA TYR A 311 -5.28 8.85 -10.26
C TYR A 311 -3.97 8.42 -10.95
N HIS A 312 -3.52 7.21 -10.68
CA HIS A 312 -2.32 6.62 -11.28
C HIS A 312 -2.55 5.14 -11.56
N PHE A 313 -1.68 4.58 -12.36
CA PHE A 313 -1.61 3.15 -12.63
C PHE A 313 -0.20 2.64 -12.33
N THR A 314 -0.13 1.38 -11.96
CA THR A 314 1.12 0.66 -11.72
C THR A 314 1.05 -0.67 -12.45
N ALA A 315 2.06 -0.97 -13.23
CA ALA A 315 2.20 -2.21 -13.97
C ALA A 315 3.42 -2.99 -13.47
N LEU A 316 3.28 -4.30 -13.37
CA LEU A 316 4.39 -5.24 -13.33
C LEU A 316 4.61 -5.76 -14.74
N MET A 317 5.86 -5.71 -15.20
CA MET A 317 6.25 -6.13 -16.52
C MET A 317 6.74 -7.58 -16.51
N ASP A 318 6.78 -8.23 -17.67
CA ASP A 318 7.18 -9.63 -17.80
C ASP A 318 8.68 -9.89 -17.54
N ASP A 319 9.50 -8.83 -17.53
CA ASP A 319 10.90 -8.86 -17.11
C ASP A 319 11.10 -8.52 -15.60
N GLY A 320 10.02 -8.28 -14.86
CA GLY A 320 10.03 -7.94 -13.44
C GLY A 320 10.16 -6.44 -13.14
N GLU A 321 10.26 -5.57 -14.16
CA GLU A 321 10.25 -4.13 -13.96
C GLU A 321 8.88 -3.66 -13.45
N VAL A 322 8.87 -2.69 -12.54
CA VAL A 322 7.65 -2.01 -12.07
C VAL A 322 7.61 -0.62 -12.68
N ILE A 323 6.53 -0.29 -13.37
CA ILE A 323 6.33 1.01 -13.99
C ILE A 323 5.04 1.65 -13.46
N SER A 324 5.13 2.88 -12.99
CA SER A 324 3.97 3.66 -12.52
C SER A 324 3.86 4.98 -13.30
N TRP A 325 2.63 5.41 -13.59
CA TRP A 325 2.35 6.65 -14.29
C TRP A 325 1.01 7.28 -13.87
N GLY A 326 0.81 8.54 -14.19
CA GLY A 326 -0.34 9.34 -13.78
C GLY A 326 0.03 10.38 -12.74
N ASP A 327 -0.84 10.61 -11.75
CA ASP A 327 -0.58 11.55 -10.66
C ASP A 327 0.64 11.13 -9.83
N ASN A 328 1.56 12.07 -9.68
CA ASN A 328 2.78 11.89 -8.88
C ASN A 328 2.98 13.01 -7.85
N THR A 329 1.90 13.67 -7.48
CA THR A 329 1.96 14.82 -6.53
C THR A 329 2.37 14.41 -5.12
N HIS A 330 2.27 13.13 -4.79
CA HIS A 330 2.65 12.54 -3.50
C HIS A 330 3.76 11.49 -3.64
N GLY A 331 4.39 11.36 -4.82
CA GLY A 331 5.41 10.35 -5.07
C GLY A 331 4.87 8.98 -5.49
N GLN A 332 3.56 8.82 -5.64
CA GLN A 332 2.90 7.54 -5.91
C GLN A 332 3.21 6.93 -7.29
N ALA A 333 3.75 7.70 -8.22
CA ALA A 333 4.24 7.18 -9.49
C ALA A 333 5.79 7.17 -9.57
N SER A 334 6.49 7.37 -8.45
CA SER A 334 7.95 7.33 -8.38
C SER A 334 8.41 5.96 -7.87
N VAL A 335 8.73 5.06 -8.78
CA VAL A 335 9.25 3.74 -8.42
C VAL A 335 10.66 3.88 -7.83
N PRO A 336 10.94 3.36 -6.63
CA PRO A 336 12.27 3.45 -6.01
C PRO A 336 13.33 2.70 -6.81
N ALA A 337 14.53 3.29 -6.95
CA ALA A 337 15.66 2.64 -7.64
C ALA A 337 16.10 1.31 -6.98
N SER A 338 15.74 1.10 -5.69
CA SER A 338 16.00 -0.15 -4.99
C SER A 338 15.24 -1.35 -5.55
N PHE A 339 14.21 -1.11 -6.40
CA PHE A 339 13.46 -2.18 -7.06
C PHE A 339 14.23 -2.84 -8.21
N ASN A 340 15.18 -2.11 -8.83
CA ASN A 340 15.96 -2.61 -9.96
C ASN A 340 16.79 -3.88 -9.65
N ASP A 341 17.13 -4.07 -8.37
CA ASP A 341 17.95 -5.21 -7.91
C ASP A 341 17.09 -6.30 -7.25
N LYS A 342 15.74 -6.21 -7.35
CA LYS A 342 14.81 -7.12 -6.68
C LYS A 342 13.93 -7.84 -7.70
N GLU A 343 13.65 -9.10 -7.44
CA GLU A 343 12.67 -9.87 -8.19
C GLU A 343 11.29 -9.64 -7.60
N ILE A 344 10.48 -8.83 -8.30
CA ILE A 344 9.11 -8.48 -7.89
C ILE A 344 8.16 -9.54 -8.47
N VAL A 345 7.27 -10.07 -7.63
CA VAL A 345 6.28 -11.09 -8.01
C VAL A 345 4.88 -10.56 -8.18
N THR A 346 4.54 -9.46 -7.49
CA THR A 346 3.24 -8.76 -7.66
C THR A 346 3.32 -7.33 -7.13
N VAL A 347 2.41 -6.50 -7.60
CA VAL A 347 2.27 -5.10 -7.17
C VAL A 347 0.83 -4.82 -6.76
N TYR A 348 0.63 -3.84 -5.90
CA TYR A 348 -0.68 -3.35 -5.48
C TYR A 348 -0.68 -1.84 -5.50
N ALA A 349 -1.69 -1.22 -6.09
CA ALA A 349 -1.83 0.23 -6.10
C ALA A 349 -3.04 0.67 -5.27
N GLY A 350 -2.84 1.64 -4.41
CA GLY A 350 -3.87 2.25 -3.58
C GLY A 350 -4.09 3.72 -3.92
N PHE A 351 -4.72 4.47 -3.02
CA PHE A 351 -5.04 5.86 -3.30
C PHE A 351 -3.79 6.73 -3.50
N TYR A 352 -2.78 6.57 -2.64
CA TYR A 352 -1.57 7.39 -2.63
C TYR A 352 -0.29 6.57 -2.37
N GLN A 353 -0.39 5.27 -2.26
CA GLN A 353 0.72 4.36 -2.01
C GLN A 353 0.60 3.11 -2.87
N ASN A 354 1.74 2.54 -3.19
CA ASN A 354 1.84 1.24 -3.85
C ASN A 354 2.65 0.31 -2.98
N TYR A 355 2.46 -0.98 -3.17
CA TYR A 355 3.28 -2.02 -2.57
C TYR A 355 3.76 -2.96 -3.66
N ALA A 356 5.00 -3.39 -3.57
CA ALA A 356 5.55 -4.46 -4.38
C ALA A 356 6.00 -5.59 -3.47
N VAL A 357 5.68 -6.82 -3.83
CA VAL A 357 6.09 -8.02 -3.09
C VAL A 357 7.21 -8.69 -3.87
N THR A 358 8.31 -8.99 -3.17
CA THR A 358 9.44 -9.69 -3.75
C THR A 358 9.25 -11.20 -3.68
N VAL A 359 10.04 -11.95 -4.44
CA VAL A 359 10.08 -13.42 -4.40
C VAL A 359 10.39 -13.98 -3.00
N ASP A 360 11.16 -13.23 -2.19
CA ASP A 360 11.47 -13.59 -0.81
C ASP A 360 10.34 -13.25 0.19
N GLY A 361 9.24 -12.66 -0.29
CA GLY A 361 8.10 -12.24 0.52
C GLY A 361 8.30 -10.94 1.28
N ASP A 362 9.34 -10.17 0.95
CA ASP A 362 9.49 -8.80 1.43
C ASP A 362 8.49 -7.87 0.72
N VAL A 363 8.09 -6.81 1.41
CA VAL A 363 7.21 -5.78 0.85
C VAL A 363 7.94 -4.45 0.85
N GLU A 364 7.97 -3.85 -0.31
CA GLU A 364 8.47 -2.50 -0.55
C GLU A 364 7.29 -1.55 -0.83
N ALA A 365 7.37 -0.31 -0.37
CA ALA A 365 6.31 0.69 -0.53
C ALA A 365 6.87 2.01 -1.04
#